data_7e2397bb411a45c5cf85ec7b3e659021
#
_entry.id   7e2397bb411a45c5cf85ec7b3e659021
#
_cell.length_a   1.000
_cell.length_b   1.000
_cell.length_c   1.000
_cell.angle_alpha   90.00
_cell.angle_beta   90.00
_cell.angle_gamma   90.00
#
_symmetry.space_group_name_H-M   'P 1'
#
loop_
_entity.id
_entity.type
_entity.pdbx_description
1 polymer ?
#
loop_
_entity_poly.entity_id
_entity_poly.type
_entity_poly.pdbx_seq_one_letter_code
_entity_poly.pdbx_strand_id
1 'polypeptide(L)'
;PAHWRTAERWQHLDELITAANDPQEAILLECITTMVTNLLFALGGDSDPDSWDYAAMEQSIEDEIRSLIAACQRCPARVVLVTNEVGMGIVPENRLARHFRDIAGRVNQRLAAAADEVWLVVSGIGVKIK
;
A
#
# COMPACT_ATOMS: atom_id res chain seq x y z
N PRO A 1 16.81 -13.51 -0.45
CA PRO A 1 17.38 -14.87 -0.47
C PRO A 1 17.18 -15.53 -1.85
N ALA A 2 18.15 -16.34 -2.30
CA ALA A 2 18.15 -16.90 -3.66
C ALA A 2 16.95 -17.82 -4.00
N HIS A 3 16.21 -18.29 -2.99
CA HIS A 3 15.03 -19.13 -3.14
C HIS A 3 13.71 -18.34 -3.18
N TRP A 4 13.74 -17.04 -3.00
CA TRP A 4 12.54 -16.22 -3.12
C TRP A 4 12.22 -15.95 -4.58
N ARG A 5 10.94 -15.97 -4.88
CA ARG A 5 10.41 -15.50 -6.16
C ARG A 5 10.03 -14.04 -6.03
N THR A 6 10.34 -13.22 -7.01
CA THR A 6 9.99 -11.80 -7.04
C THR A 6 9.01 -11.54 -8.18
N ALA A 7 7.94 -10.80 -7.90
CA ALA A 7 7.04 -10.28 -8.90
C ALA A 7 7.06 -8.75 -8.80
N GLU A 8 7.33 -8.07 -9.92
CA GLU A 8 7.29 -6.61 -9.99
C GLU A 8 5.94 -6.18 -10.55
N ARG A 9 5.06 -5.72 -9.66
CA ARG A 9 3.70 -5.35 -10.00
C ARG A 9 3.16 -4.34 -8.99
N TRP A 10 2.34 -3.40 -9.44
CA TRP A 10 1.75 -2.35 -8.59
C TRP A 10 0.23 -2.19 -8.81
N GLN A 11 -0.37 -2.97 -9.70
CA GLN A 11 -1.82 -3.07 -9.92
C GLN A 11 -2.25 -4.54 -9.83
N HIS A 12 -3.51 -4.77 -9.48
CA HIS A 12 -4.12 -6.10 -9.37
C HIS A 12 -3.28 -7.05 -8.52
N LEU A 13 -2.78 -6.55 -7.39
CA LEU A 13 -1.96 -7.35 -6.45
C LEU A 13 -2.79 -8.44 -5.78
N ASP A 14 -4.09 -8.28 -5.71
CA ASP A 14 -5.05 -9.28 -5.25
C ASP A 14 -4.93 -10.60 -6.02
N GLU A 15 -4.66 -10.56 -7.32
CA GLU A 15 -4.44 -11.75 -8.15
C GLU A 15 -3.20 -12.53 -7.70
N LEU A 16 -2.09 -11.82 -7.41
CA LEU A 16 -0.85 -12.44 -6.92
C LEU A 16 -1.03 -13.06 -5.54
N ILE A 17 -1.73 -12.36 -4.64
CA ILE A 17 -2.04 -12.85 -3.30
C ILE A 17 -2.95 -14.08 -3.37
N THR A 18 -3.98 -14.04 -4.23
CA THR A 18 -4.93 -15.14 -4.42
C THR A 18 -4.26 -16.38 -5.03
N ALA A 19 -3.22 -16.21 -5.84
CA ALA A 19 -2.46 -17.31 -6.41
C ALA A 19 -1.59 -18.05 -5.38
N ALA A 20 -1.28 -17.44 -4.25
CA ALA A 20 -0.51 -18.05 -3.16
C ALA A 20 -1.47 -18.81 -2.24
N ASN A 21 -1.45 -20.13 -2.33
CA ASN A 21 -2.39 -21.02 -1.63
C ASN A 21 -1.72 -22.04 -0.68
N ASP A 22 -0.42 -21.92 -0.46
CA ASP A 22 0.32 -22.76 0.50
C ASP A 22 0.41 -22.03 1.85
N PRO A 23 -0.16 -22.58 2.95
CA PRO A 23 -0.09 -21.97 4.29
C PRO A 23 1.33 -21.91 4.87
N GLN A 24 2.29 -22.61 4.28
CA GLN A 24 3.71 -22.56 4.68
C GLN A 24 4.47 -21.43 3.95
N GLU A 25 3.90 -20.83 2.93
CA GLU A 25 4.50 -19.69 2.24
C GLU A 25 4.36 -18.40 3.07
N ALA A 26 5.20 -17.43 2.75
CA ALA A 26 5.06 -16.06 3.21
C ALA A 26 5.18 -15.12 2.02
N ILE A 27 4.35 -14.08 2.02
CA ILE A 27 4.35 -13.04 1.00
C ILE A 27 4.81 -11.76 1.65
N LEU A 28 5.82 -11.13 1.08
CA LEU A 28 6.27 -9.79 1.45
C LEU A 28 5.93 -8.83 0.31
N LEU A 29 5.09 -7.86 0.57
CA LEU A 29 4.78 -6.77 -0.35
C LEU A 29 5.51 -5.51 0.08
N GLU A 30 6.46 -5.08 -0.72
CA GLU A 30 7.24 -3.85 -0.50
C GLU A 30 7.14 -2.95 -1.75
N CYS A 31 6.59 -1.75 -1.70
CA CYS A 31 5.88 -1.22 -0.54
C CYS A 31 4.56 -0.56 -0.98
N ILE A 32 3.62 -0.46 -0.08
CA ILE A 32 2.32 0.18 -0.31
C ILE A 32 2.48 1.64 -0.75
N THR A 33 3.44 2.37 -0.18
CA THR A 33 3.70 3.77 -0.53
C THR A 33 4.08 3.92 -2.01
N THR A 34 4.95 3.04 -2.53
CA THR A 34 5.32 3.01 -3.95
C THR A 34 4.13 2.61 -4.82
N MET A 35 3.32 1.66 -4.39
CA MET A 35 2.09 1.28 -5.08
C MET A 35 1.15 2.48 -5.24
N VAL A 36 0.87 3.23 -4.18
CA VAL A 36 0.03 4.44 -4.20
C VAL A 36 0.61 5.49 -5.14
N THR A 37 1.93 5.69 -5.11
CA THR A 37 2.63 6.60 -6.03
C THR A 37 2.40 6.21 -7.48
N ASN A 38 2.63 4.95 -7.82
CA ASN A 38 2.48 4.45 -9.18
C ASN A 38 1.03 4.53 -9.67
N LEU A 39 0.06 4.24 -8.80
CA LEU A 39 -1.36 4.39 -9.12
C LEU A 39 -1.73 5.84 -9.42
N LEU A 40 -1.27 6.81 -8.61
CA LEU A 40 -1.53 8.23 -8.86
C LEU A 40 -0.98 8.68 -10.21
N PHE A 41 0.27 8.34 -10.52
CA PHE A 41 0.87 8.73 -11.80
C PHE A 41 0.25 8.00 -13.00
N ALA A 42 -0.16 6.74 -12.85
CA ALA A 42 -0.87 6.03 -13.91
C ALA A 42 -2.25 6.65 -14.20
N LEU A 43 -2.97 7.08 -13.16
CA LEU A 43 -4.27 7.74 -13.29
C LEU A 43 -4.16 9.17 -13.82
N GLY A 44 -3.11 9.89 -13.43
CA GLY A 44 -2.86 11.28 -13.87
C GLY A 44 -2.27 11.40 -15.27
N GLY A 45 -1.58 10.36 -15.73
CA GLY A 45 -0.89 10.36 -17.03
C GLY A 45 0.13 11.50 -17.14
N ASP A 46 0.23 12.07 -18.33
CA ASP A 46 1.15 13.18 -18.66
C ASP A 46 0.60 14.58 -18.29
N SER A 47 -0.57 14.65 -17.66
CA SER A 47 -1.17 15.93 -17.28
C SER A 47 -0.49 16.52 -16.05
N ASP A 48 -0.62 17.86 -15.89
CA ASP A 48 -0.08 18.59 -14.76
C ASP A 48 -0.73 18.08 -13.45
N PRO A 49 0.07 17.63 -12.46
CA PRO A 49 -0.45 17.21 -11.16
C PRO A 49 -1.32 18.25 -10.45
N ASP A 50 -1.15 19.53 -10.72
CA ASP A 50 -2.02 20.57 -10.15
C ASP A 50 -3.43 20.56 -10.75
N SER A 51 -3.63 19.91 -11.90
CA SER A 51 -4.94 19.74 -12.55
C SER A 51 -5.65 18.42 -12.20
N TRP A 52 -5.01 17.50 -11.47
CA TRP A 52 -5.56 16.18 -11.19
C TRP A 52 -6.80 16.23 -10.31
N ASP A 53 -7.77 15.37 -10.62
CA ASP A 53 -8.92 15.08 -9.75
C ASP A 53 -8.53 14.04 -8.70
N TYR A 54 -7.93 14.52 -7.62
CA TYR A 54 -7.47 13.64 -6.55
C TYR A 54 -8.60 12.86 -5.86
N ALA A 55 -9.82 13.37 -5.86
CA ALA A 55 -10.95 12.66 -5.28
C ALA A 55 -11.33 11.42 -6.11
N ALA A 56 -11.39 11.56 -7.43
CA ALA A 56 -11.63 10.44 -8.33
C ALA A 56 -10.48 9.43 -8.31
N MET A 57 -9.23 9.91 -8.27
CA MET A 57 -8.04 9.06 -8.16
C MET A 57 -8.04 8.27 -6.85
N GLU A 58 -8.35 8.91 -5.75
CA GLU A 58 -8.43 8.25 -4.44
C GLU A 58 -9.48 7.13 -4.45
N GLN A 59 -10.64 7.35 -5.07
CA GLN A 59 -11.66 6.31 -5.19
C GLN A 59 -11.12 5.07 -5.92
N SER A 60 -10.38 5.27 -7.01
CA SER A 60 -9.76 4.16 -7.76
C SER A 60 -8.71 3.43 -6.93
N ILE A 61 -7.89 4.17 -6.17
CA ILE A 61 -6.90 3.59 -5.25
C ILE A 61 -7.60 2.81 -4.14
N GLU A 62 -8.69 3.32 -3.59
CA GLU A 62 -9.48 2.63 -2.58
C GLU A 62 -10.05 1.30 -3.07
N ASP A 63 -10.46 1.22 -4.33
CA ASP A 63 -10.95 -0.03 -4.93
C ASP A 63 -9.83 -1.08 -5.02
N GLU A 64 -8.62 -0.69 -5.45
CA GLU A 64 -7.44 -1.56 -5.44
C GLU A 64 -7.09 -2.05 -4.01
N ILE A 65 -7.09 -1.14 -3.04
CA ILE A 65 -6.82 -1.49 -1.63
C ILE A 65 -7.89 -2.42 -1.06
N ARG A 66 -9.15 -2.22 -1.40
CA ARG A 66 -10.25 -3.10 -0.98
C ARG A 66 -10.06 -4.52 -1.52
N SER A 67 -9.70 -4.64 -2.81
CA SER A 67 -9.43 -5.93 -3.45
C SER A 67 -8.21 -6.61 -2.81
N LEU A 68 -7.13 -5.87 -2.56
CA LEU A 68 -5.95 -6.36 -1.87
C LEU A 68 -6.28 -6.89 -0.46
N ILE A 69 -6.99 -6.12 0.35
CA ILE A 69 -7.42 -6.52 1.70
C ILE A 69 -8.23 -7.82 1.65
N ALA A 70 -9.22 -7.89 0.74
CA ALA A 70 -10.06 -9.07 0.60
C ALA A 70 -9.24 -10.32 0.19
N ALA A 71 -8.24 -10.16 -0.66
CA ALA A 71 -7.32 -11.24 -1.03
C ALA A 71 -6.45 -11.67 0.16
N CYS A 72 -5.87 -10.72 0.90
CA CYS A 72 -5.06 -11.00 2.09
C CYS A 72 -5.86 -11.78 3.16
N GLN A 73 -7.11 -11.38 3.40
CA GLN A 73 -7.97 -12.04 4.39
C GLN A 73 -8.33 -13.48 4.04
N ARG A 74 -8.34 -13.82 2.74
CA ARG A 74 -8.60 -15.20 2.26
C ARG A 74 -7.33 -16.01 2.06
N CYS A 75 -6.16 -15.36 2.03
CA CYS A 75 -4.88 -16.02 1.76
C CYS A 75 -4.49 -16.92 2.94
N PRO A 76 -4.19 -18.20 2.72
CA PRO A 76 -3.73 -19.10 3.78
C PRO A 76 -2.27 -18.82 4.18
N ALA A 77 -1.48 -18.19 3.31
CA ALA A 77 -0.10 -17.81 3.58
C ALA A 77 -0.03 -16.59 4.52
N ARG A 78 1.10 -16.43 5.19
CA ARG A 78 1.38 -15.19 5.95
C ARG A 78 1.65 -14.05 4.99
N VAL A 79 0.88 -12.97 5.09
CA VAL A 79 1.08 -11.76 4.28
C VAL A 79 1.65 -10.66 5.16
N VAL A 80 2.76 -10.08 4.71
CA VAL A 80 3.42 -8.92 5.36
C VAL A 80 3.41 -7.77 4.36
N LEU A 81 2.76 -6.67 4.74
CA LEU A 81 2.71 -5.44 3.94
C LEU A 81 3.63 -4.40 4.57
N VAL A 82 4.52 -3.83 3.78
CA VAL A 82 5.41 -2.74 4.20
C VAL A 82 4.88 -1.42 3.65
N THR A 83 4.84 -0.42 4.50
CA THR A 83 4.44 0.94 4.12
C THR A 83 5.28 1.97 4.86
N ASN A 84 5.27 3.21 4.39
CA ASN A 84 5.90 4.32 5.08
C ASN A 84 4.84 5.17 5.80
N GLU A 85 5.17 5.65 7.01
CA GLU A 85 4.40 6.68 7.69
C GLU A 85 4.90 8.04 7.24
N VAL A 86 4.09 8.75 6.44
CA VAL A 86 4.45 10.04 5.83
C VAL A 86 3.75 11.23 6.49
N GLY A 87 2.97 10.98 7.53
CA GLY A 87 2.14 11.98 8.20
C GLY A 87 2.81 12.77 9.33
N MET A 88 3.98 12.35 9.80
CA MET A 88 4.61 12.92 11.00
C MET A 88 5.38 14.22 10.73
N GLY A 89 5.55 14.64 9.48
CA GLY A 89 6.28 15.84 9.11
C GLY A 89 5.38 17.08 8.99
N ILE A 90 6.01 18.21 8.65
CA ILE A 90 5.31 19.47 8.34
C ILE A 90 4.42 19.26 7.10
N VAL A 91 3.28 19.94 7.05
CA VAL A 91 2.39 19.88 5.88
C VAL A 91 3.12 20.43 4.64
N PRO A 92 3.23 19.64 3.56
CA PRO A 92 3.95 20.08 2.37
C PRO A 92 3.28 21.29 1.68
N GLU A 93 4.08 22.18 1.10
CA GLU A 93 3.58 23.28 0.28
C GLU A 93 3.07 22.79 -1.08
N ASN A 94 3.68 21.76 -1.64
CA ASN A 94 3.32 21.18 -2.92
C ASN A 94 1.97 20.44 -2.83
N ARG A 95 1.06 20.74 -3.79
CA ARG A 95 -0.29 20.18 -3.82
C ARG A 95 -0.29 18.65 -3.96
N LEU A 96 0.49 18.11 -4.88
CA LEU A 96 0.64 16.66 -5.06
C LEU A 96 1.08 15.99 -3.76
N ALA A 97 2.10 16.54 -3.10
CA ALA A 97 2.63 15.97 -1.86
C ALA A 97 1.60 15.98 -0.72
N ARG A 98 0.75 17.01 -0.63
CA ARG A 98 -0.36 17.04 0.36
C ARG A 98 -1.38 15.94 0.08
N HIS A 99 -1.86 15.84 -1.16
CA HIS A 99 -2.83 14.80 -1.53
C HIS A 99 -2.24 13.40 -1.37
N PHE A 100 -1.00 13.20 -1.81
CA PHE A 100 -0.29 11.93 -1.61
C PHE A 100 -0.24 11.53 -0.12
N ARG A 101 0.18 12.47 0.74
CA ARG A 101 0.23 12.25 2.20
C ARG A 101 -1.13 11.83 2.76
N ASP A 102 -2.19 12.53 2.35
CA ASP A 102 -3.54 12.27 2.84
C ASP A 102 -4.06 10.92 2.35
N ILE A 103 -3.87 10.59 1.07
CA ILE A 103 -4.27 9.31 0.47
C ILE A 103 -3.49 8.17 1.10
N ALA A 104 -2.16 8.27 1.19
CA ALA A 104 -1.31 7.24 1.80
C ALA A 104 -1.69 7.01 3.28
N GLY A 105 -2.00 8.08 4.01
CA GLY A 105 -2.46 7.98 5.40
C GLY A 105 -3.78 7.22 5.52
N ARG A 106 -4.77 7.51 4.67
CA ARG A 106 -6.05 6.77 4.67
C ARG A 106 -5.88 5.32 4.22
N VAL A 107 -5.02 5.05 3.24
CA VAL A 107 -4.66 3.68 2.84
C VAL A 107 -4.05 2.92 4.02
N ASN A 108 -3.07 3.52 4.72
CA ASN A 108 -2.46 2.92 5.91
C ASN A 108 -3.49 2.62 7.00
N GLN A 109 -4.44 3.52 7.25
CA GLN A 109 -5.51 3.30 8.22
C GLN A 109 -6.38 2.09 7.84
N ARG A 110 -6.76 1.95 6.56
CA ARG A 110 -7.57 0.81 6.09
C ARG A 110 -6.82 -0.51 6.23
N LEU A 111 -5.55 -0.53 5.83
CA LEU A 111 -4.70 -1.72 5.96
C LEU A 111 -4.50 -2.11 7.42
N ALA A 112 -4.21 -1.14 8.28
CA ALA A 112 -4.05 -1.35 9.73
C ALA A 112 -5.32 -1.86 10.40
N ALA A 113 -6.49 -1.35 9.98
CA ALA A 113 -7.77 -1.83 10.49
C ALA A 113 -8.03 -3.31 10.14
N ALA A 114 -7.64 -3.74 8.93
CA ALA A 114 -7.81 -5.11 8.45
C ALA A 114 -6.72 -6.09 8.93
N ALA A 115 -5.54 -5.60 9.30
CA ALA A 115 -4.41 -6.42 9.72
C ALA A 115 -4.63 -7.03 11.10
N ASP A 116 -4.08 -8.23 11.33
CA ASP A 116 -4.05 -8.89 12.65
C ASP A 116 -3.06 -8.20 13.59
N GLU A 117 -1.95 -7.73 13.04
CA GLU A 117 -0.89 -7.03 13.79
C GLU A 117 -0.38 -5.83 13.00
N VAL A 118 -0.01 -4.78 13.71
CA VAL A 118 0.61 -3.59 13.14
C VAL A 118 1.84 -3.22 13.96
N TRP A 119 2.95 -2.98 13.28
CA TRP A 119 4.23 -2.64 13.86
C TRP A 119 4.76 -1.33 13.30
N LEU A 120 5.17 -0.43 14.17
CA LEU A 120 5.96 0.75 13.80
C LEU A 120 7.43 0.43 14.00
N VAL A 121 8.24 0.62 12.96
CA VAL A 121 9.68 0.36 13.02
C VAL A 121 10.44 1.67 12.96
N VAL A 122 11.22 1.93 13.99
CA VAL A 122 12.08 3.12 14.10
C VAL A 122 13.50 2.66 14.41
N SER A 123 14.46 3.06 13.58
CA SER A 123 15.89 2.69 13.75
C SER A 123 16.11 1.17 13.90
N GLY A 124 15.37 0.37 13.16
CA GLY A 124 15.45 -1.09 13.21
C GLY A 124 14.74 -1.73 14.41
N ILE A 125 14.11 -0.93 15.28
CA ILE A 125 13.38 -1.42 16.46
C ILE A 125 11.89 -1.41 16.16
N GLY A 126 11.26 -2.57 16.23
CA GLY A 126 9.82 -2.73 16.03
C GLY A 126 9.04 -2.47 17.31
N VAL A 127 8.02 -1.64 17.24
CA VAL A 127 7.05 -1.38 18.30
C VAL A 127 5.69 -1.87 17.82
N LYS A 128 5.11 -2.84 18.52
CA LYS A 128 3.76 -3.32 18.21
C LYS A 128 2.75 -2.28 18.65
N ILE A 129 1.91 -1.81 17.70
CA ILE A 129 0.87 -0.81 17.95
C ILE A 129 -0.55 -1.39 17.81
N LYS A 130 -0.63 -2.59 17.26
CA LYS A 130 -1.86 -3.39 17.22
C LYS A 130 -1.59 -4.88 17.40
#